data_9584a9b8bbeb992de17c21b90e44cc20
#
_entry.id   9584a9b8bbeb992de17c21b90e44cc20
#
_cell.length_a   1.000
_cell.length_b   1.000
_cell.length_c   1.000
_cell.angle_alpha   90.00
_cell.angle_beta   90.00
_cell.angle_gamma   90.00
#
_symmetry.space_group_name_H-M   'P 1'
#
loop_
_entity.id
_entity.type
_entity.pdbx_description
1 polymer ?
#
loop_
_entity_poly.entity_id
_entity_poly.type
_entity_poly.pdbx_seq_one_letter_code
_entity_poly.pdbx_strand_id
1 'polypeptide(L)'
;MRTFAAAEAVIDAFYSLDKSRLTTAMASAGESIPAIVFYQGWAEGGNYKVVNRMPCKEETPGEVTCSITVKDDLIGALGISVNVTDTFHMSFTGGKLAKVTTSSDDPQAFHDAMAWVKKERAELIREPCQGFFAGGPTPGECVKAMVRGFAEFAARRGP
;
A
#
# COMPACT_ATOMS: atom_id res chain seq x y z
N MET A 1 21.19 2.99 14.62
CA MET A 1 21.26 4.34 14.00
C MET A 1 21.11 4.30 12.50
N ARG A 2 22.03 3.66 11.78
CA ARG A 2 21.95 3.56 10.32
C ARG A 2 20.68 2.84 9.85
N THR A 3 20.29 1.78 10.56
CA THR A 3 19.12 0.98 10.22
C THR A 3 17.84 1.84 10.24
N PHE A 4 17.67 2.66 11.26
CA PHE A 4 16.50 3.52 11.34
C PHE A 4 16.53 4.62 10.27
N ALA A 5 17.69 5.20 10.01
CA ALA A 5 17.82 6.22 8.97
C ALA A 5 17.45 5.65 7.60
N ALA A 6 17.93 4.45 7.29
CA ALA A 6 17.61 3.79 6.03
C ALA A 6 16.13 3.43 5.94
N ALA A 7 15.54 2.94 7.04
CA ALA A 7 14.12 2.61 7.10
C ALA A 7 13.26 3.86 6.92
N GLU A 8 13.59 4.94 7.64
CA GLU A 8 12.85 6.19 7.51
C GLU A 8 12.96 6.76 6.10
N ALA A 9 14.11 6.59 5.46
CA ALA A 9 14.31 7.04 4.08
C ALA A 9 13.38 6.29 3.09
N VAL A 10 13.13 5.01 3.31
CA VAL A 10 12.19 4.23 2.49
C VAL A 10 10.78 4.80 2.65
N ILE A 11 10.37 5.09 3.89
CA ILE A 11 9.04 5.66 4.14
C ILE A 11 8.92 7.05 3.49
N ASP A 12 9.92 7.91 3.68
CA ASP A 12 9.93 9.23 3.02
C ASP A 12 9.78 9.10 1.52
N ALA A 13 10.54 8.19 0.92
CA ALA A 13 10.52 7.98 -0.53
C ALA A 13 9.18 7.41 -1.00
N PHE A 14 8.62 6.47 -0.27
CA PHE A 14 7.33 5.87 -0.63
C PHE A 14 6.22 6.93 -0.69
N TYR A 15 6.06 7.70 0.38
CA TYR A 15 4.98 8.68 0.46
C TYR A 15 5.28 9.98 -0.29
N SER A 16 6.48 10.12 -0.87
CA SER A 16 6.77 11.19 -1.83
C SER A 16 6.04 10.94 -3.15
N LEU A 17 5.61 9.69 -3.39
CA LEU A 17 4.99 9.22 -4.62
C LEU A 17 5.91 9.35 -5.83
N ASP A 18 7.20 9.49 -5.59
CA ASP A 18 8.22 9.56 -6.63
C ASP A 18 8.91 8.20 -6.74
N LYS A 19 8.61 7.48 -7.81
CA LYS A 19 9.15 6.14 -8.06
C LYS A 19 10.67 6.12 -8.04
N SER A 20 11.31 7.15 -8.58
CA SER A 20 12.76 7.25 -8.67
C SER A 20 13.38 7.33 -7.28
N ARG A 21 12.80 8.13 -6.39
CA ARG A 21 13.26 8.21 -5.01
C ARG A 21 13.11 6.88 -4.28
N LEU A 22 11.99 6.19 -4.51
CA LEU A 22 11.72 4.90 -3.88
C LEU A 22 12.72 3.85 -4.34
N THR A 23 12.98 3.73 -5.64
CA THR A 23 13.93 2.75 -6.16
C THR A 23 15.34 3.03 -5.66
N THR A 24 15.72 4.29 -5.53
CA THR A 24 17.01 4.66 -4.96
C THR A 24 17.12 4.24 -3.49
N ALA A 25 16.11 4.53 -2.69
CA ALA A 25 16.08 4.17 -1.27
C ALA A 25 16.10 2.65 -1.06
N MET A 26 15.59 1.89 -2.03
CA MET A 26 15.48 0.42 -1.95
C MET A 26 16.54 -0.30 -2.77
N ALA A 27 17.57 0.38 -3.24
CA ALA A 27 18.52 -0.20 -4.19
C ALA A 27 19.12 -1.53 -3.73
N SER A 28 19.39 -1.69 -2.44
CA SER A 28 19.98 -2.94 -1.92
C SER A 28 18.94 -4.05 -1.68
N ALA A 29 17.65 -3.76 -1.85
CA ALA A 29 16.57 -4.72 -1.69
C ALA A 29 15.86 -4.96 -3.02
N GLY A 30 16.63 -5.20 -4.08
CA GLY A 30 16.14 -5.26 -5.46
C GLY A 30 14.95 -6.16 -5.68
N GLU A 31 14.92 -7.32 -5.03
CA GLU A 31 13.81 -8.27 -5.18
C GLU A 31 12.49 -7.74 -4.64
N SER A 32 12.52 -6.83 -3.68
CA SER A 32 11.32 -6.23 -3.10
C SER A 32 10.81 -5.04 -3.92
N ILE A 33 11.62 -4.48 -4.80
CA ILE A 33 11.27 -3.24 -5.52
C ILE A 33 9.97 -3.36 -6.32
N PRO A 34 9.76 -4.40 -7.16
CA PRO A 34 8.54 -4.44 -7.98
C PRO A 34 7.25 -4.35 -7.17
N ALA A 35 7.14 -5.10 -6.08
CA ALA A 35 5.95 -5.10 -5.26
C ALA A 35 5.71 -3.76 -4.55
N ILE A 36 6.78 -3.15 -4.05
CA ILE A 36 6.65 -1.88 -3.32
C ILE A 36 6.39 -0.72 -4.28
N VAL A 37 6.98 -0.74 -5.47
CA VAL A 37 6.70 0.24 -6.53
C VAL A 37 5.24 0.11 -6.97
N PHE A 38 4.74 -1.11 -7.13
CA PHE A 38 3.33 -1.32 -7.45
C PHE A 38 2.44 -0.70 -6.36
N TYR A 39 2.77 -0.95 -5.10
CA TYR A 39 2.01 -0.41 -3.98
C TYR A 39 2.07 1.12 -3.93
N GLN A 40 3.21 1.72 -4.24
CA GLN A 40 3.32 3.18 -4.33
C GLN A 40 2.37 3.74 -5.39
N GLY A 41 2.31 3.12 -6.57
CA GLY A 41 1.38 3.51 -7.63
C GLY A 41 -0.08 3.34 -7.21
N TRP A 42 -0.37 2.27 -6.48
CA TRP A 42 -1.69 2.04 -5.89
C TRP A 42 -2.04 3.16 -4.91
N ALA A 43 -1.11 3.52 -4.03
CA ALA A 43 -1.30 4.58 -3.05
C ALA A 43 -1.53 5.93 -3.72
N GLU A 44 -0.80 6.21 -4.80
CA GLU A 44 -0.98 7.45 -5.56
C GLU A 44 -2.37 7.52 -6.17
N GLY A 45 -2.78 6.46 -6.86
CA GLY A 45 -4.10 6.40 -7.49
C GLY A 45 -5.25 6.38 -6.49
N GLY A 46 -5.02 5.82 -5.31
CA GLY A 46 -5.99 5.77 -4.20
C GLY A 46 -6.01 7.03 -3.36
N ASN A 47 -5.20 8.00 -3.72
CA ASN A 47 -5.14 9.31 -3.06
C ASN A 47 -4.81 9.17 -1.56
N TYR A 48 -3.85 8.31 -1.25
CA TYR A 48 -3.42 8.07 0.12
C TYR A 48 -2.86 9.35 0.74
N LYS A 49 -3.32 9.67 1.94
CA LYS A 49 -2.81 10.83 2.70
C LYS A 49 -2.39 10.37 4.08
N VAL A 50 -1.16 10.66 4.43
CA VAL A 50 -0.63 10.33 5.76
C VAL A 50 -1.32 11.20 6.81
N VAL A 51 -1.96 10.57 7.79
CA VAL A 51 -2.59 11.28 8.90
C VAL A 51 -1.82 11.08 10.20
N ASN A 52 -1.02 10.02 10.29
CA ASN A 52 -0.13 9.80 11.43
C ASN A 52 1.03 8.92 11.00
N ARG A 53 2.22 9.22 11.50
CA ARG A 53 3.42 8.44 11.19
C ARG A 53 4.15 8.13 12.49
N MET A 54 4.21 6.84 12.82
CA MET A 54 4.94 6.38 13.98
C MET A 54 6.43 6.25 13.62
N PRO A 55 7.34 6.53 14.56
CA PRO A 55 8.76 6.27 14.32
C PRO A 55 8.99 4.79 14.01
N CYS A 56 9.94 4.50 13.13
CA CYS A 56 10.34 3.11 12.89
C CYS A 56 10.97 2.55 14.16
N LYS A 57 10.77 1.26 14.40
CA LYS A 57 11.33 0.59 15.57
C LYS A 57 11.93 -0.75 15.20
N GLU A 58 12.99 -1.13 15.89
CA GLU A 58 13.61 -2.43 15.70
C GLU A 58 12.96 -3.43 16.62
N GLU A 59 12.25 -4.42 16.04
CA GLU A 59 11.55 -5.45 16.81
C GLU A 59 12.53 -6.49 17.33
N THR A 60 13.44 -6.95 16.48
CA THR A 60 14.53 -7.83 16.79
C THR A 60 15.73 -7.35 15.98
N PRO A 61 16.96 -7.77 16.31
CA PRO A 61 18.12 -7.30 15.56
C PRO A 61 17.96 -7.48 14.05
N GLY A 62 18.05 -6.37 13.31
CA GLY A 62 17.92 -6.36 11.85
C GLY A 62 16.49 -6.36 11.33
N GLU A 63 15.48 -6.46 12.19
CA GLU A 63 14.07 -6.45 11.76
C GLU A 63 13.39 -5.18 12.24
N VAL A 64 13.04 -4.31 11.31
CA VAL A 64 12.50 -2.98 11.61
C VAL A 64 11.07 -2.87 11.07
N THR A 65 10.17 -2.30 11.86
CA THR A 65 8.81 -2.00 11.42
C THR A 65 8.56 -0.51 11.47
N CYS A 66 7.82 -0.01 10.47
CA CYS A 66 7.40 1.38 10.39
C CYS A 66 5.90 1.40 10.11
N SER A 67 5.13 2.03 10.98
CA SER A 67 3.66 2.06 10.86
C SER A 67 3.18 3.46 10.52
N ILE A 68 2.40 3.56 9.47
CA ILE A 68 1.89 4.83 8.95
C ILE A 68 0.38 4.71 8.78
N THR A 69 -0.36 5.61 9.41
CA THR A 69 -1.82 5.65 9.30
C THR A 69 -2.18 6.59 8.17
N VAL A 70 -3.02 6.11 7.28
CA VAL A 70 -3.40 6.84 6.07
C VAL A 70 -4.92 6.92 5.94
N LYS A 71 -5.35 7.92 5.19
CA LYS A 71 -6.71 8.07 4.70
C LYS A 71 -6.66 7.85 3.20
N ASP A 72 -7.60 7.06 2.67
CA ASP A 72 -7.59 6.75 1.23
C ASP A 72 -9.00 6.71 0.65
N ASP A 73 -9.06 6.72 -0.69
CA ASP A 73 -10.33 6.76 -1.41
C ASP A 73 -11.10 5.45 -1.34
N LEU A 74 -10.43 4.31 -1.15
CA LEU A 74 -11.11 3.02 -1.04
C LEU A 74 -12.01 3.00 0.20
N ILE A 75 -11.45 3.39 1.34
CA ILE A 75 -12.21 3.48 2.60
C ILE A 75 -13.28 4.56 2.48
N GLY A 76 -12.94 5.68 1.86
CA GLY A 76 -13.92 6.76 1.62
C GLY A 76 -15.11 6.28 0.80
N ALA A 77 -14.87 5.48 -0.23
CA ALA A 77 -15.93 4.94 -1.08
C ALA A 77 -16.87 4.00 -0.32
N LEU A 78 -16.38 3.36 0.74
CA LEU A 78 -17.22 2.51 1.60
C LEU A 78 -18.11 3.32 2.53
N GLY A 79 -17.87 4.62 2.66
CA GLY A 79 -18.67 5.47 3.53
C GLY A 79 -18.42 5.28 5.02
N ILE A 80 -17.27 4.72 5.37
CA ILE A 80 -16.90 4.50 6.78
C ILE A 80 -15.80 5.46 7.21
N SER A 81 -15.75 5.76 8.51
CA SER A 81 -14.88 6.79 9.06
C SER A 81 -13.67 6.19 9.80
N VAL A 82 -13.01 5.21 9.19
CA VAL A 82 -11.81 4.63 9.77
C VAL A 82 -10.60 4.97 8.90
N ASN A 83 -9.44 5.05 9.51
CA ASN A 83 -8.17 5.16 8.80
C ASN A 83 -7.49 3.81 8.87
N VAL A 84 -6.64 3.53 7.88
CA VAL A 84 -5.92 2.26 7.78
C VAL A 84 -4.47 2.50 8.17
N THR A 85 -3.88 1.56 8.90
CA THR A 85 -2.46 1.63 9.23
C THR A 85 -1.71 0.63 8.36
N ASP A 86 -0.80 1.16 7.56
CA ASP A 86 0.13 0.36 6.77
C ASP A 86 1.39 0.14 7.59
N THR A 87 1.83 -1.11 7.68
CA THR A 87 3.07 -1.43 8.36
C THR A 87 4.08 -1.96 7.35
N PHE A 88 5.23 -1.30 7.28
CA PHE A 88 6.34 -1.74 6.44
C PHE A 88 7.26 -2.58 7.31
N HIS A 89 7.55 -3.80 6.84
CA HIS A 89 8.44 -4.74 7.51
C HIS A 89 9.74 -4.78 6.73
N MET A 90 10.83 -4.36 7.34
CA MET A 90 12.12 -4.24 6.67
C MET A 90 13.16 -5.12 7.35
N SER A 91 13.84 -5.95 6.55
CA SER A 91 14.92 -6.79 7.05
C SER A 91 16.25 -6.20 6.58
N PHE A 92 17.21 -6.12 7.49
CA PHE A 92 18.55 -5.63 7.22
C PHE A 92 19.57 -6.74 7.45
N THR A 93 20.52 -6.86 6.54
CA THR A 93 21.62 -7.82 6.64
C THR A 93 22.93 -7.07 6.46
N GLY A 94 23.81 -7.18 7.44
CA GLY A 94 25.07 -6.46 7.40
C GLY A 94 24.90 -4.95 7.32
N GLY A 95 23.84 -4.43 7.92
CA GLY A 95 23.54 -3.00 7.91
C GLY A 95 22.88 -2.49 6.64
N LYS A 96 22.59 -3.38 5.68
CA LYS A 96 21.95 -3.01 4.42
C LYS A 96 20.54 -3.54 4.35
N LEU A 97 19.64 -2.74 3.80
CA LEU A 97 18.26 -3.17 3.55
C LEU A 97 18.27 -4.36 2.58
N ALA A 98 17.66 -5.47 3.00
CA ALA A 98 17.63 -6.70 2.22
C ALA A 98 16.23 -7.03 1.71
N LYS A 99 15.19 -6.64 2.45
CA LYS A 99 13.81 -7.01 2.10
C LYS A 99 12.84 -5.98 2.68
N VAL A 100 11.78 -5.69 1.91
CA VAL A 100 10.67 -4.85 2.37
C VAL A 100 9.36 -5.53 2.00
N THR A 101 8.49 -5.69 2.98
CA THR A 101 7.11 -6.14 2.76
C THR A 101 6.17 -5.20 3.49
N THR A 102 4.88 -5.27 3.17
CA THR A 102 3.86 -4.44 3.79
C THR A 102 2.69 -5.27 4.27
N SER A 103 2.01 -4.79 5.29
CA SER A 103 0.73 -5.32 5.73
C SER A 103 -0.17 -4.15 6.12
N SER A 104 -1.48 -4.38 6.11
CA SER A 104 -2.46 -3.34 6.42
C SER A 104 -3.55 -3.91 7.33
N ASP A 105 -4.11 -3.07 8.18
CA ASP A 105 -5.20 -3.45 9.07
C ASP A 105 -6.56 -3.11 8.45
N ASP A 106 -6.75 -3.44 7.18
CA ASP A 106 -7.98 -3.15 6.46
C ASP A 106 -9.20 -3.71 7.20
N PRO A 107 -10.29 -2.94 7.32
CA PRO A 107 -11.50 -3.42 7.97
C PRO A 107 -12.16 -4.53 7.15
N GLN A 108 -13.01 -5.34 7.79
CA GLN A 108 -13.70 -6.43 7.12
C GLN A 108 -14.49 -5.94 5.90
N ALA A 109 -15.10 -4.75 6.00
CA ALA A 109 -15.83 -4.17 4.87
C ALA A 109 -14.97 -4.00 3.62
N PHE A 110 -13.68 -3.71 3.79
CA PHE A 110 -12.73 -3.63 2.68
C PHE A 110 -12.60 -5.00 1.99
N HIS A 111 -12.41 -6.05 2.78
CA HIS A 111 -12.27 -7.41 2.23
C HIS A 111 -13.56 -7.87 1.55
N ASP A 112 -14.70 -7.55 2.14
CA ASP A 112 -16.00 -7.90 1.56
C ASP A 112 -16.21 -7.18 0.23
N ALA A 113 -15.86 -5.89 0.16
CA ALA A 113 -15.98 -5.11 -1.07
C ALA A 113 -15.04 -5.64 -2.15
N MET A 114 -13.81 -5.97 -1.77
CA MET A 114 -12.82 -6.52 -2.69
C MET A 114 -13.34 -7.82 -3.31
N ALA A 115 -13.85 -8.72 -2.48
CA ALA A 115 -14.40 -10.00 -2.94
C ALA A 115 -15.61 -9.79 -3.86
N TRP A 116 -16.47 -8.85 -3.51
CA TRP A 116 -17.66 -8.54 -4.31
C TRP A 116 -17.28 -8.00 -5.69
N VAL A 117 -16.32 -7.06 -5.75
CA VAL A 117 -15.89 -6.50 -7.04
C VAL A 117 -15.29 -7.58 -7.93
N LYS A 118 -14.45 -8.44 -7.36
CA LYS A 118 -13.84 -9.55 -8.12
C LYS A 118 -14.88 -10.49 -8.70
N LYS A 119 -15.96 -10.74 -7.97
CA LYS A 119 -17.00 -11.68 -8.38
C LYS A 119 -18.04 -11.02 -9.28
N GLU A 120 -18.55 -9.85 -8.89
CA GLU A 120 -19.69 -9.24 -9.54
C GLU A 120 -19.33 -8.16 -10.55
N ARG A 121 -18.13 -7.61 -10.46
CA ARG A 121 -17.68 -6.54 -11.36
C ARG A 121 -16.31 -6.83 -11.93
N ALA A 122 -16.06 -8.10 -12.27
CA ALA A 122 -14.77 -8.52 -12.84
C ALA A 122 -14.38 -7.71 -14.08
N GLU A 123 -15.36 -7.34 -14.91
CA GLU A 123 -15.11 -6.58 -16.14
C GLU A 123 -14.56 -5.18 -15.85
N LEU A 124 -14.91 -4.60 -14.70
CA LEU A 124 -14.48 -3.27 -14.31
C LEU A 124 -12.97 -3.24 -14.06
N ILE A 125 -12.44 -4.32 -13.50
CA ILE A 125 -11.05 -4.38 -13.07
C ILE A 125 -10.15 -5.21 -13.99
N ARG A 126 -10.71 -5.84 -15.01
CA ARG A 126 -9.96 -6.77 -15.87
C ARG A 126 -8.71 -6.15 -16.49
N GLU A 127 -8.86 -5.01 -17.16
CA GLU A 127 -7.73 -4.35 -17.79
C GLU A 127 -6.86 -3.58 -16.81
N PRO A 128 -7.43 -2.68 -15.99
CA PRO A 128 -6.57 -1.86 -15.11
C PRO A 128 -5.87 -2.67 -14.03
N CYS A 129 -6.43 -3.80 -13.63
CA CYS A 129 -5.85 -4.62 -12.55
C CYS A 129 -5.25 -5.93 -13.07
N GLN A 130 -4.65 -5.92 -14.23
CA GLN A 130 -4.05 -7.11 -14.82
C GLN A 130 -3.23 -7.89 -13.80
N GLY A 131 -3.55 -9.17 -13.63
CA GLY A 131 -2.86 -10.03 -12.68
C GLY A 131 -3.13 -9.75 -11.23
N PHE A 132 -3.94 -8.79 -10.93
CA PHE A 132 -4.46 -8.46 -9.61
C PHE A 132 -3.42 -8.56 -8.48
N PHE A 133 -2.74 -7.48 -8.18
CA PHE A 133 -1.66 -7.40 -7.18
C PHE A 133 -0.38 -8.14 -7.58
N ALA A 134 -0.24 -8.49 -8.84
CA ALA A 134 0.95 -9.19 -9.31
C ALA A 134 1.97 -8.24 -9.96
N GLY A 135 1.96 -6.98 -9.59
CA GLY A 135 2.90 -6.01 -10.15
C GLY A 135 2.55 -5.54 -11.55
N GLY A 136 1.25 -5.36 -11.81
CA GLY A 136 0.80 -4.91 -13.11
C GLY A 136 1.31 -3.52 -13.47
N PRO A 137 1.20 -3.13 -14.75
CA PRO A 137 1.81 -1.89 -15.24
C PRO A 137 1.09 -0.61 -14.83
N THR A 138 -0.16 -0.72 -14.37
CA THR A 138 -0.98 0.46 -14.08
C THR A 138 -1.70 0.36 -12.73
N PRO A 139 -0.93 0.31 -11.62
CA PRO A 139 -1.56 0.18 -10.29
C PRO A 139 -2.48 1.36 -9.94
N GLY A 140 -2.17 2.56 -10.41
CA GLY A 140 -3.01 3.73 -10.17
C GLY A 140 -4.36 3.60 -10.85
N GLU A 141 -4.39 3.10 -12.08
CA GLU A 141 -5.64 2.86 -12.79
C GLU A 141 -6.44 1.72 -12.14
N CYS A 142 -5.71 0.71 -11.65
CA CYS A 142 -6.33 -0.42 -10.95
C CYS A 142 -7.08 0.06 -9.70
N VAL A 143 -6.42 0.84 -8.85
CA VAL A 143 -7.07 1.30 -7.61
C VAL A 143 -8.24 2.23 -7.89
N LYS A 144 -8.15 3.06 -8.94
CA LYS A 144 -9.27 3.93 -9.32
C LYS A 144 -10.49 3.11 -9.73
N ALA A 145 -10.27 2.03 -10.47
CA ALA A 145 -11.36 1.10 -10.82
C ALA A 145 -11.93 0.44 -9.57
N MET A 146 -11.07 0.04 -8.64
CA MET A 146 -11.51 -0.53 -7.36
C MET A 146 -12.34 0.46 -6.55
N VAL A 147 -11.95 1.73 -6.53
CA VAL A 147 -12.71 2.77 -5.82
C VAL A 147 -14.14 2.85 -6.39
N ARG A 148 -14.29 2.80 -7.72
CA ARG A 148 -15.62 2.77 -8.35
C ARG A 148 -16.40 1.54 -7.91
N GLY A 149 -15.75 0.38 -7.92
CA GLY A 149 -16.38 -0.87 -7.48
C GLY A 149 -16.79 -0.84 -6.01
N PHE A 150 -15.95 -0.28 -5.16
CA PHE A 150 -16.25 -0.13 -3.74
C PHE A 150 -17.46 0.78 -3.52
N ALA A 151 -17.55 1.87 -4.29
CA ALA A 151 -18.71 2.77 -4.20
C ALA A 151 -20.00 2.05 -4.60
N GLU A 152 -19.95 1.21 -5.64
CA GLU A 152 -21.11 0.41 -6.06
C GLU A 152 -21.48 -0.61 -4.98
N PHE A 153 -20.49 -1.25 -4.37
CA PHE A 153 -20.74 -2.19 -3.29
C PHE A 153 -21.44 -1.50 -2.11
N ALA A 154 -20.95 -0.34 -1.72
CA ALA A 154 -21.54 0.43 -0.62
C ALA A 154 -22.98 0.85 -0.94
N ALA A 155 -23.23 1.28 -2.18
CA ALA A 155 -24.57 1.67 -2.62
C ALA A 155 -25.55 0.52 -2.57
N ARG A 156 -25.10 -0.70 -2.90
CA ARG A 156 -25.93 -1.90 -2.88
C ARG A 156 -26.35 -2.29 -1.47
N ARG A 157 -25.48 -2.08 -0.49
CA ARG A 157 -25.80 -2.42 0.89
C ARG A 157 -26.87 -1.51 1.46
N GLY A 158 -26.99 -0.30 0.90
CA GLY A 158 -27.96 0.68 1.30
C GLY A 158 -27.70 1.28 2.67
N PRO A 159 -28.52 2.25 3.06
CA PRO A 159 -28.43 2.81 4.40
C PRO A 159 -28.90 1.83 5.46
#